data_b22a37e1cefdc3e0a00f69a59d25d0d7
#
_entry.id   b22a37e1cefdc3e0a00f69a59d25d0d7
#
_cell.length_a   1.000
_cell.length_b   1.000
_cell.length_c   1.000
_cell.angle_alpha   90.00
_cell.angle_beta   90.00
_cell.angle_gamma   90.00
#
_symmetry.space_group_name_H-M   'P 1'
#
loop_
_entity.id
_entity.type
_entity.pdbx_description
1 polymer ?
#
loop_
_entity_poly.entity_id
_entity_poly.type
_entity_poly.pdbx_seq_one_letter_code
_entity_poly.pdbx_strand_id
1 'polypeptide(L)'
;MKEMGKRLKGLRESMGLSQMKMAEILGLKQPSINRYEQGTATPTVENLRKYADYFGVSMDYIFARTDHPEGKLYAHQPKALAGNREMRQFIELCFDPGSPYNERLKETMLRMLEEMQE
;
A
#
# COMPACT_ATOMS: atom_id res chain seq x y z
N MET A 1 -15.63 -10.61 -3.78
CA MET A 1 -14.38 -10.02 -4.34
C MET A 1 -13.48 -11.13 -4.85
N LYS A 2 -13.72 -11.51 -6.10
CA LYS A 2 -12.99 -12.62 -6.73
C LYS A 2 -11.50 -12.32 -6.92
N GLU A 3 -11.16 -11.10 -7.25
CA GLU A 3 -9.77 -10.71 -7.49
C GLU A 3 -8.93 -10.77 -6.24
N MET A 4 -9.46 -10.32 -5.11
CA MET A 4 -8.80 -10.46 -3.82
C MET A 4 -8.60 -11.93 -3.46
N GLY A 5 -9.62 -12.77 -3.67
CA GLY A 5 -9.53 -14.20 -3.44
C GLY A 5 -8.42 -14.86 -4.26
N LYS A 6 -8.27 -14.48 -5.52
CA LYS A 6 -7.19 -14.97 -6.38
C LYS A 6 -5.81 -14.54 -5.87
N ARG A 7 -5.69 -13.32 -5.36
CA ARG A 7 -4.43 -12.83 -4.75
C ARG A 7 -4.05 -13.63 -3.52
N LEU A 8 -5.03 -13.87 -2.64
CA LEU A 8 -4.81 -14.67 -1.42
C LEU A 8 -4.39 -16.10 -1.77
N LYS A 9 -5.07 -16.71 -2.73
CA LYS A 9 -4.72 -18.03 -3.21
C LYS A 9 -3.32 -18.06 -3.83
N GLY A 10 -2.99 -17.09 -4.66
CA GLY A 10 -1.67 -16.97 -5.29
C GLY A 10 -0.55 -16.83 -4.27
N LEU A 11 -0.76 -16.03 -3.24
CA LEU A 11 0.20 -15.87 -2.14
C LEU A 11 0.43 -17.20 -1.43
N ARG A 12 -0.64 -17.90 -1.08
CA ARG A 12 -0.56 -19.20 -0.42
C ARG A 12 0.19 -20.21 -1.28
N GLU A 13 -0.18 -20.33 -2.54
CA GLU A 13 0.44 -21.28 -3.48
C GLU A 13 1.91 -20.95 -3.74
N SER A 14 2.26 -19.67 -3.77
CA SER A 14 3.67 -19.26 -3.97
C SER A 14 4.60 -19.76 -2.87
N MET A 15 4.06 -20.01 -1.68
CA MET A 15 4.79 -20.55 -0.54
C MET A 15 4.64 -22.06 -0.41
N GLY A 16 3.94 -22.71 -1.34
CA GLY A 16 3.70 -24.15 -1.30
C GLY A 16 2.81 -24.62 -0.14
N LEU A 17 1.96 -23.72 0.38
CA LEU A 17 1.12 -24.02 1.54
C LEU A 17 -0.25 -24.56 1.11
N SER A 18 -0.76 -25.56 1.87
CA SER A 18 -2.14 -25.99 1.72
C SER A 18 -3.09 -24.99 2.41
N GLN A 19 -4.38 -25.05 2.07
CA GLN A 19 -5.38 -24.25 2.77
C GLN A 19 -5.43 -24.57 4.27
N MET A 20 -5.28 -25.84 4.62
CA MET A 20 -5.26 -26.27 6.02
C MET A 20 -4.07 -25.69 6.77
N LYS A 21 -2.88 -25.72 6.15
CA LYS A 21 -1.67 -25.14 6.74
C LYS A 21 -1.78 -23.61 6.88
N MET A 22 -2.35 -22.95 5.87
CA MET A 22 -2.60 -21.51 5.92
C MET A 22 -3.54 -21.16 7.08
N ALA A 23 -4.62 -21.93 7.25
CA ALA A 23 -5.55 -21.74 8.36
C ALA A 23 -4.85 -21.88 9.71
N GLU A 24 -4.00 -22.90 9.86
CA GLU A 24 -3.22 -23.11 11.06
C GLU A 24 -2.30 -21.93 11.38
N ILE A 25 -1.57 -21.45 10.36
CA ILE A 25 -0.65 -20.31 10.51
C ILE A 25 -1.38 -19.04 10.94
N LEU A 26 -2.53 -18.76 10.33
CA LEU A 26 -3.29 -17.55 10.61
C LEU A 26 -4.23 -17.66 11.80
N GLY A 27 -4.37 -18.85 12.39
CA GLY A 27 -5.31 -19.09 13.48
C GLY A 27 -6.77 -19.05 13.03
N LEU A 28 -7.03 -19.45 11.78
CA LEU A 28 -8.35 -19.49 11.18
C LEU A 28 -8.77 -20.94 10.90
N LYS A 29 -10.00 -21.11 10.43
CA LYS A 29 -10.51 -22.42 10.02
C LYS A 29 -10.34 -22.59 8.52
N GLN A 30 -10.02 -23.81 8.08
CA GLN A 30 -9.81 -24.13 6.66
C GLN A 30 -11.00 -23.73 5.77
N PRO A 31 -12.27 -23.98 6.16
CA PRO A 31 -13.40 -23.52 5.33
C PRO A 31 -13.42 -22.01 5.11
N SER A 32 -12.95 -21.22 6.08
CA SER A 32 -12.84 -19.75 5.90
C SER A 32 -11.82 -19.40 4.84
N ILE A 33 -10.65 -20.03 4.86
CA ILE A 33 -9.62 -19.82 3.85
C ILE A 33 -10.18 -20.11 2.45
N ASN A 34 -10.87 -21.25 2.31
CA ASN A 34 -11.46 -21.64 1.04
C ASN A 34 -12.47 -20.60 0.52
N ARG A 35 -13.35 -20.11 1.39
CA ARG A 35 -14.35 -19.10 1.03
C ARG A 35 -13.71 -17.78 0.62
N TYR A 36 -12.65 -17.37 1.30
CA TYR A 36 -11.90 -16.17 0.96
C TYR A 36 -11.30 -16.30 -0.44
N GLU A 37 -10.65 -17.42 -0.72
CA GLU A 37 -10.01 -17.66 -2.02
C GLU A 37 -11.02 -17.77 -3.17
N GLN A 38 -12.19 -18.31 -2.91
CA GLN A 38 -13.26 -18.40 -3.91
C GLN A 38 -14.06 -17.10 -4.07
N GLY A 39 -13.87 -16.14 -3.18
CA GLY A 39 -14.61 -14.88 -3.22
C GLY A 39 -16.04 -14.99 -2.73
N THR A 40 -16.41 -16.08 -2.05
CA THR A 40 -17.75 -16.28 -1.49
C THR A 40 -17.91 -15.67 -0.10
N ALA A 41 -16.82 -15.30 0.55
CA ALA A 41 -16.82 -14.55 1.79
C ALA A 41 -15.73 -13.50 1.74
N THR A 42 -15.97 -12.36 2.40
CA THR A 42 -15.00 -11.29 2.53
C THR A 42 -14.30 -11.42 3.88
N PRO A 43 -12.94 -11.49 3.91
CA PRO A 43 -12.22 -11.50 5.17
C PRO A 43 -12.49 -10.23 5.98
N THR A 44 -12.42 -10.34 7.30
CA THR A 44 -12.42 -9.17 8.17
C THR A 44 -11.12 -8.38 7.96
N VAL A 45 -11.14 -7.11 8.35
CA VAL A 45 -9.92 -6.27 8.29
C VAL A 45 -8.79 -6.92 9.09
N GLU A 46 -9.10 -7.49 10.25
CA GLU A 46 -8.13 -8.19 11.08
C GLU A 46 -7.51 -9.40 10.36
N ASN A 47 -8.32 -10.20 9.68
CA ASN A 47 -7.83 -11.37 8.95
C ASN A 47 -7.01 -10.96 7.72
N LEU A 48 -7.42 -9.88 7.03
CA LEU A 48 -6.63 -9.32 5.94
C LEU A 48 -5.27 -8.85 6.43
N ARG A 49 -5.22 -8.21 7.59
CA ARG A 49 -3.95 -7.78 8.20
C ARG A 49 -3.04 -8.97 8.48
N LYS A 50 -3.60 -10.07 8.97
CA LYS A 50 -2.83 -11.30 9.20
C LYS A 50 -2.17 -11.81 7.92
N TYR A 51 -2.90 -11.81 6.80
CA TYR A 51 -2.34 -12.15 5.50
C TYR A 51 -1.22 -11.19 5.09
N ALA A 52 -1.48 -9.89 5.17
CA ALA A 52 -0.50 -8.88 4.78
C ALA A 52 0.78 -8.99 5.59
N ASP A 53 0.67 -9.16 6.90
CA ASP A 53 1.82 -9.27 7.80
C ASP A 53 2.61 -10.57 7.55
N TYR A 54 1.91 -11.68 7.36
CA TYR A 54 2.58 -12.96 7.13
C TYR A 54 3.35 -12.99 5.81
N PHE A 55 2.73 -12.51 4.72
CA PHE A 55 3.37 -12.50 3.41
C PHE A 55 4.27 -11.29 3.17
N GLY A 56 4.22 -10.29 4.04
CA GLY A 56 5.00 -9.06 3.86
C GLY A 56 4.58 -8.27 2.63
N VAL A 57 3.28 -8.23 2.33
CA VAL A 57 2.73 -7.52 1.18
C VAL A 57 1.82 -6.39 1.64
N SER A 58 1.61 -5.41 0.77
CA SER A 58 0.72 -4.29 1.04
C SER A 58 -0.75 -4.70 0.93
N MET A 59 -1.61 -3.97 1.62
CA MET A 59 -3.06 -4.13 1.49
C MET A 59 -3.52 -3.79 0.07
N ASP A 60 -2.87 -2.84 -0.60
CA ASP A 60 -3.18 -2.50 -1.99
C ASP A 60 -2.96 -3.69 -2.92
N TYR A 61 -1.90 -4.47 -2.68
CA TYR A 61 -1.65 -5.70 -3.44
C TYR A 61 -2.77 -6.73 -3.21
N ILE A 62 -3.17 -6.94 -1.96
CA ILE A 62 -4.25 -7.89 -1.62
C ILE A 62 -5.56 -7.48 -2.28
N PHE A 63 -5.88 -6.18 -2.29
CA PHE A 63 -7.08 -5.65 -2.93
C PHE A 63 -6.98 -5.59 -4.46
N ALA A 64 -5.87 -6.05 -5.05
CA ALA A 64 -5.62 -6.00 -6.50
C ALA A 64 -5.66 -4.58 -7.07
N ARG A 65 -5.31 -3.58 -6.26
CA ARG A 65 -5.17 -2.18 -6.70
C ARG A 65 -3.83 -1.92 -7.36
N THR A 66 -2.88 -2.81 -7.16
CA THR A 66 -1.54 -2.77 -7.75
C THR A 66 -1.05 -4.20 -7.97
N ASP A 67 -0.15 -4.38 -8.94
CA ASP A 67 0.54 -5.64 -9.17
C ASP A 67 1.88 -5.72 -8.43
N HIS A 68 2.22 -4.67 -7.69
CA HIS A 68 3.44 -4.59 -6.91
C HIS A 68 3.18 -4.99 -5.45
N PRO A 69 3.81 -6.08 -4.95
CA PRO A 69 3.61 -6.51 -3.56
C PRO A 69 3.95 -5.46 -2.51
N GLU A 70 4.93 -4.61 -2.79
CA GLU A 70 5.33 -3.49 -1.92
C GLU A 70 4.31 -2.36 -1.87
N GLY A 71 3.34 -2.37 -2.78
CA GLY A 71 2.31 -1.35 -2.89
C GLY A 71 2.66 -0.27 -3.91
N LYS A 72 1.72 0.64 -4.11
CA LYS A 72 1.95 1.81 -4.95
C LYS A 72 2.71 2.87 -4.17
N LEU A 73 3.80 3.33 -4.74
CA LEU A 73 4.44 4.55 -4.27
C LEU A 73 3.66 5.71 -4.87
N TYR A 74 2.75 6.29 -4.09
CA TYR A 74 2.06 7.49 -4.50
C TYR A 74 2.92 8.71 -4.16
N ALA A 75 3.09 9.61 -5.13
CA ALA A 75 3.19 11.00 -4.78
C ALA A 75 1.81 11.38 -4.23
N HIS A 76 1.70 11.57 -2.92
CA HIS A 76 0.42 11.86 -2.30
C HIS A 76 -0.12 13.20 -2.80
N GLN A 77 -1.19 13.13 -3.61
CA GLN A 77 -1.93 14.31 -4.01
C GLN A 77 -3.33 14.22 -3.40
N PRO A 78 -3.65 15.04 -2.38
CA PRO A 78 -5.02 15.12 -1.90
C PRO A 78 -5.97 15.50 -3.03
N LYS A 79 -7.15 14.88 -3.08
CA LYS A 79 -8.17 15.21 -4.09
C LYS A 79 -8.47 16.71 -4.15
N ALA A 80 -8.39 17.41 -3.02
CA ALA A 80 -8.60 18.85 -2.94
C ALA A 80 -7.61 19.63 -3.80
N LEU A 81 -6.39 19.14 -3.98
CA LEU A 81 -5.35 19.76 -4.81
C LEU A 81 -5.48 19.37 -6.28
N ALA A 82 -6.10 18.23 -6.58
CA ALA A 82 -6.27 17.76 -7.95
C ALA A 82 -7.12 18.72 -8.81
N GLY A 83 -8.04 19.48 -8.20
CA GLY A 83 -8.84 20.49 -8.87
C GLY A 83 -8.22 21.89 -8.90
N ASN A 84 -7.10 22.11 -8.23
CA ASN A 84 -6.44 23.41 -8.16
C ASN A 84 -5.17 23.38 -9.01
N ARG A 85 -5.29 23.88 -10.25
CA ARG A 85 -4.21 23.90 -11.22
C ARG A 85 -3.01 24.73 -10.76
N GLU A 86 -3.26 25.86 -10.15
CA GLU A 86 -2.21 26.76 -9.67
C GLU A 86 -1.39 26.12 -8.56
N MET A 87 -2.06 25.48 -7.62
CA MET A 87 -1.39 24.78 -6.51
C MET A 87 -0.57 23.60 -7.02
N ARG A 88 -1.10 22.85 -8.00
CA ARG A 88 -0.35 21.73 -8.62
C ARG A 88 0.89 22.24 -9.31
N GLN A 89 0.79 23.32 -10.09
CA GLN A 89 1.93 23.93 -10.76
C GLN A 89 2.97 24.41 -9.77
N PHE A 90 2.54 25.01 -8.67
CA PHE A 90 3.45 25.48 -7.62
C PHE A 90 4.22 24.30 -6.98
N ILE A 91 3.51 23.21 -6.67
CA ILE A 91 4.14 22.00 -6.11
C ILE A 91 5.14 21.41 -7.09
N GLU A 92 4.77 21.29 -8.38
CA GLU A 92 5.66 20.79 -9.42
C GLU A 92 6.92 21.63 -9.55
N LEU A 93 6.78 22.96 -9.49
CA LEU A 93 7.91 23.90 -9.53
C LEU A 93 8.84 23.72 -8.33
N CYS A 94 8.31 23.42 -7.15
CA CYS A 94 9.11 23.19 -5.95
C CYS A 94 10.00 21.94 -6.09
N PHE A 95 9.56 20.94 -6.87
CA PHE A 95 10.31 19.70 -7.07
C PHE A 95 11.12 19.68 -8.37
N ASP A 96 11.05 20.71 -9.20
CA ASP A 96 11.87 20.84 -10.41
C ASP A 96 13.28 21.31 -10.02
N PRO A 97 14.33 20.51 -10.28
CA PRO A 97 15.71 20.89 -9.93
C PRO A 97 16.18 22.20 -10.59
N GLY A 98 15.60 22.56 -11.72
CA GLY A 98 15.95 23.83 -12.42
C GLY A 98 15.18 25.04 -11.94
N SER A 99 14.24 24.89 -11.02
CA SER A 99 13.36 25.96 -10.57
C SER A 99 13.98 26.76 -9.40
N PRO A 100 13.86 28.10 -9.41
CA PRO A 100 14.25 28.91 -8.25
C PRO A 100 13.50 28.54 -6.97
N TYR A 101 12.27 28.06 -7.10
CA TYR A 101 11.47 27.61 -5.95
C TYR A 101 12.05 26.36 -5.29
N ASN A 102 12.68 25.50 -6.07
CA ASN A 102 13.34 24.29 -5.55
C ASN A 102 14.52 24.67 -4.64
N GLU A 103 15.33 25.63 -5.05
CA GLU A 103 16.45 26.12 -4.24
C GLU A 103 15.99 26.73 -2.93
N ARG A 104 14.94 27.56 -2.98
CA ARG A 104 14.34 28.16 -1.78
C ARG A 104 13.79 27.09 -0.84
N LEU A 105 13.14 26.08 -1.38
CA LEU A 105 12.61 24.98 -0.59
C LEU A 105 13.74 24.23 0.13
N LYS A 106 14.82 23.90 -0.57
CA LYS A 106 15.99 23.24 -0.01
C LYS A 106 16.62 24.06 1.12
N GLU A 107 16.83 25.34 0.89
CA GLU A 107 17.38 26.27 1.89
C GLU A 107 16.51 26.33 3.13
N THR A 108 15.19 26.43 2.96
CA THR A 108 14.25 26.47 4.07
C THR A 108 14.29 25.18 4.87
N MET A 109 14.31 24.02 4.18
CA MET A 109 14.37 22.71 4.83
C MET A 109 15.67 22.52 5.60
N LEU A 110 16.81 22.92 5.04
CA LEU A 110 18.11 22.85 5.71
C LEU A 110 18.13 23.72 6.96
N ARG A 111 17.58 24.93 6.88
CA ARG A 111 17.49 25.82 8.02
C ARG A 111 16.65 25.23 9.14
N MET A 112 15.50 24.63 8.78
CA MET A 112 14.64 23.96 9.75
C MET A 112 15.35 22.78 10.43
N LEU A 113 16.15 22.01 9.69
CA LEU A 113 16.93 20.92 10.25
C LEU A 113 17.98 21.42 11.23
N GLU A 114 18.68 22.50 10.89
CA GLU A 114 19.66 23.13 11.78
C GLU A 114 19.02 23.60 13.08
N GLU A 115 17.85 24.25 13.00
CA GLU A 115 17.09 24.70 14.17
C GLU A 115 16.65 23.51 15.06
N MET A 116 16.33 22.38 14.45
CA MET A 116 15.94 21.18 15.20
C MET A 116 17.11 20.48 15.90
N GLN A 117 18.35 20.72 15.45
CA GLN A 117 19.55 20.13 16.05
C GLN A 117 20.12 20.96 17.21
N GLU A 118 19.65 22.17 17.37
CA GLU A 118 19.97 23.01 18.52
C GLU A 118 19.05 22.66 19.71
#